data_c90ffe4556ac51f9cec589cd20daa6e3
#
_entry.id   c90ffe4556ac51f9cec589cd20daa6e3
#
_cell.length_a   1.000
_cell.length_b   1.000
_cell.length_c   1.000
_cell.angle_alpha   90.00
_cell.angle_beta   90.00
_cell.angle_gamma   90.00
#
_symmetry.space_group_name_H-M   'P 1'
#
loop_
_entity.id
_entity.type
_entity.pdbx_description
1 polymer ?
#
loop_
_entity_poly.entity_id
_entity_poly.type
_entity_poly.pdbx_seq_one_letter_code
_entity_poly.pdbx_strand_id
1 'polypeptide(L)'
;MCRAGESDIVSLQPTPARLSPDLLHALQGIKGAQQFPKGAILIQQSSAAKGVYVVESGEVRVLLLTGQDQRQLLEVVGPGNMLGLSENMTGETYRITAEAGDETTAIFIPREEFLSFLRTHCDFCMQVVHLLSDDLHRLYDKFRNITAHPGRPRQRAVGEQLN
;
A
#
# COMPACT_ATOMS: atom_id res chain seq x y z
N MET A 1 5.82 -15.17 30.19
CA MET A 1 6.00 -15.03 28.73
C MET A 1 5.12 -13.90 28.25
N CYS A 2 5.72 -12.73 28.11
CA CYS A 2 5.01 -11.56 27.63
C CYS A 2 5.06 -11.55 26.10
N ARG A 3 3.96 -11.86 25.47
CA ARG A 3 3.74 -11.42 24.10
C ARG A 3 3.37 -9.95 24.16
N ALA A 4 4.36 -9.12 24.29
CA ALA A 4 4.16 -7.69 24.22
C ALA A 4 3.98 -7.27 22.77
N GLY A 5 2.78 -6.84 22.42
CA GLY A 5 2.63 -5.67 21.60
C GLY A 5 2.55 -5.84 20.11
N GLU A 6 2.03 -6.94 19.58
CA GLU A 6 1.67 -6.98 18.15
C GLU A 6 0.24 -6.49 17.87
N SER A 7 -0.56 -6.39 18.91
CA SER A 7 -1.98 -6.02 18.77
C SER A 7 -2.26 -4.52 18.87
N ASP A 8 -1.35 -3.71 19.39
CA ASP A 8 -1.64 -2.29 19.63
C ASP A 8 -1.29 -1.38 18.47
N ILE A 9 -0.54 -1.88 17.49
CA ILE A 9 -0.15 -1.09 16.29
C ILE A 9 -1.25 -1.12 15.22
N VAL A 10 -2.09 -2.12 15.21
CA VAL A 10 -3.12 -2.32 14.19
C VAL A 10 -4.35 -1.41 14.38
N SER A 11 -4.61 -0.95 15.59
CA SER A 11 -5.86 -0.21 15.88
C SER A 11 -5.79 1.30 15.64
N LEU A 12 -4.64 1.84 15.25
CA LEU A 12 -4.45 3.28 15.02
C LEU A 12 -4.10 3.65 13.57
N GLN A 13 -4.20 2.70 12.64
CA GLN A 13 -3.96 3.03 11.25
C GLN A 13 -5.23 3.60 10.61
N PRO A 14 -5.17 4.82 10.06
CA PRO A 14 -6.30 5.33 9.29
C PRO A 14 -6.57 4.36 8.15
N THR A 15 -7.83 4.05 7.96
CA THR A 15 -8.28 3.18 6.86
C THR A 15 -7.79 3.78 5.53
N PRO A 16 -7.11 3.00 4.69
CA PRO A 16 -6.68 3.50 3.38
C PRO A 16 -7.86 4.08 2.60
N ALA A 17 -7.62 5.16 1.88
CA ALA A 17 -8.63 5.76 1.03
C ALA A 17 -9.12 4.76 -0.02
N ARG A 18 -10.42 4.66 -0.16
CA ARG A 18 -11.07 3.74 -1.09
C ARG A 18 -11.63 4.48 -2.28
N LEU A 19 -11.65 3.80 -3.42
CA LEU A 19 -12.37 4.28 -4.59
C LEU A 19 -13.85 4.42 -4.30
N SER A 20 -14.48 5.46 -4.89
CA SER A 20 -15.92 5.53 -4.88
C SER A 20 -16.54 4.34 -5.64
N PRO A 21 -17.76 3.91 -5.27
CA PRO A 21 -18.43 2.83 -6.00
C PRO A 21 -18.58 3.09 -7.49
N ASP A 22 -18.83 4.34 -7.88
CA ASP A 22 -18.98 4.72 -9.29
C ASP A 22 -17.67 4.56 -10.08
N LEU A 23 -16.55 4.98 -9.49
CA LEU A 23 -15.25 4.81 -10.11
C LEU A 23 -14.86 3.33 -10.18
N LEU A 24 -15.08 2.59 -9.11
CA LEU A 24 -14.84 1.15 -9.10
C LEU A 24 -15.61 0.44 -10.21
N HIS A 25 -16.88 0.74 -10.35
CA HIS A 25 -17.75 0.18 -11.39
C HIS A 25 -17.28 0.54 -12.81
N ALA A 26 -16.85 1.79 -13.01
CA ALA A 26 -16.32 2.24 -14.30
C ALA A 26 -15.02 1.52 -14.66
N LEU A 27 -14.14 1.29 -13.70
CA LEU A 27 -12.87 0.57 -13.90
C LEU A 27 -13.11 -0.93 -14.17
N GLN A 28 -14.08 -1.54 -13.51
CA GLN A 28 -14.49 -2.92 -13.78
C GLN A 28 -14.95 -3.13 -15.23
N GLY A 29 -15.53 -2.10 -15.84
CA GLY A 29 -15.92 -2.13 -17.26
C GLY A 29 -14.75 -2.13 -18.25
N ILE A 30 -13.54 -1.76 -17.81
CA ILE A 30 -12.35 -1.71 -18.68
C ILE A 30 -11.69 -3.09 -18.81
N LYS A 31 -11.51 -3.80 -17.70
CA LYS A 31 -10.84 -5.10 -17.64
C LYS A 31 -11.53 -6.04 -16.66
N GLY A 32 -11.44 -7.33 -16.97
CA GLY A 32 -11.92 -8.38 -16.08
C GLY A 32 -11.04 -8.57 -14.85
N ALA A 33 -11.64 -9.10 -13.80
CA ALA A 33 -10.94 -9.44 -12.57
C ALA A 33 -10.08 -10.69 -12.74
N GLN A 34 -8.95 -10.72 -12.04
CA GLN A 34 -8.04 -11.85 -11.94
C GLN A 34 -8.01 -12.36 -10.51
N GLN A 35 -7.85 -13.67 -10.36
CA GLN A 35 -7.72 -14.31 -9.06
C GLN A 35 -6.25 -14.52 -8.70
N PHE A 36 -5.91 -14.21 -7.47
CA PHE A 36 -4.58 -14.37 -6.91
C PHE A 36 -4.67 -15.26 -5.67
N PRO A 37 -4.04 -16.42 -5.65
CA PRO A 37 -3.99 -17.25 -4.46
C PRO A 37 -3.14 -16.57 -3.39
N LYS A 38 -3.37 -16.93 -2.13
CA LYS A 38 -2.55 -16.45 -1.00
C LYS A 38 -1.05 -16.60 -1.29
N GLY A 39 -0.29 -15.55 -1.08
CA GLY A 39 1.15 -15.50 -1.35
C GLY A 39 1.53 -15.09 -2.77
N ALA A 40 0.57 -14.95 -3.69
CA ALA A 40 0.85 -14.46 -5.04
C ALA A 40 1.30 -12.98 -5.02
N ILE A 41 2.27 -12.65 -5.85
CA ILE A 41 2.79 -11.28 -5.97
C ILE A 41 2.03 -10.56 -7.08
N LEU A 42 1.32 -9.50 -6.73
CA LEU A 42 0.65 -8.60 -7.66
C LEU A 42 1.63 -7.56 -8.21
N ILE A 43 2.40 -6.96 -7.32
CA ILE A 43 3.39 -5.94 -7.62
C ILE A 43 4.73 -6.35 -7.03
N GLN A 44 5.77 -6.31 -7.84
CA GLN A 44 7.14 -6.56 -7.42
C GLN A 44 7.90 -5.24 -7.32
N GLN A 45 8.46 -4.94 -6.15
CA GLN A 45 9.31 -3.77 -5.94
C GLN A 45 10.45 -3.71 -6.96
N SER A 46 10.75 -2.51 -7.45
CA SER A 46 11.77 -2.22 -8.45
C SER A 46 11.47 -2.67 -9.88
N SER A 47 10.35 -3.35 -10.12
CA SER A 47 9.88 -3.63 -11.47
C SER A 47 9.20 -2.40 -12.11
N ALA A 48 9.17 -2.34 -13.44
CA ALA A 48 8.52 -1.25 -14.15
C ALA A 48 7.02 -1.17 -13.82
N ALA A 49 6.52 0.03 -13.57
CA ALA A 49 5.10 0.26 -13.31
C ALA A 49 4.30 0.10 -14.61
N LYS A 50 3.75 -1.07 -14.83
CA LYS A 50 3.00 -1.45 -16.04
C LYS A 50 1.51 -1.18 -15.94
N GLY A 51 0.99 -0.91 -14.76
CA GLY A 51 -0.42 -0.67 -14.53
C GLY A 51 -0.78 -0.61 -13.06
N VAL A 52 -2.04 -0.33 -12.80
CA VAL A 52 -2.61 -0.27 -11.46
C VAL A 52 -3.43 -1.51 -11.16
N TYR A 53 -3.47 -1.90 -9.90
CA TYR A 53 -4.34 -2.95 -9.41
C TYR A 53 -5.45 -2.37 -8.55
N VAL A 54 -6.67 -2.81 -8.76
CA VAL A 54 -7.84 -2.48 -7.93
C VAL A 54 -8.30 -3.75 -7.23
N VAL A 55 -8.29 -3.75 -5.92
CA VAL A 55 -8.73 -4.91 -5.14
C VAL A 55 -10.25 -4.97 -5.11
N GLU A 56 -10.83 -6.10 -5.53
CA GLU A 56 -12.27 -6.35 -5.46
C GLU A 56 -12.67 -7.18 -4.25
N SER A 57 -11.87 -8.17 -3.91
CA SER A 57 -12.10 -9.02 -2.73
C SER A 57 -10.80 -9.55 -2.18
N GLY A 58 -10.82 -10.00 -0.93
CA GLY A 58 -9.63 -10.51 -0.24
C GLY A 58 -8.83 -9.40 0.43
N GLU A 59 -7.55 -9.64 0.63
CA GLU A 59 -6.64 -8.66 1.21
C GLU A 59 -5.26 -8.72 0.56
N VAL A 60 -4.59 -7.59 0.51
CA VAL A 60 -3.24 -7.46 -0.03
C VAL A 60 -2.32 -6.84 1.01
N ARG A 61 -1.20 -7.47 1.24
CA ARG A 61 -0.14 -6.99 2.12
C ARG A 61 0.83 -6.14 1.32
N VAL A 62 0.99 -4.90 1.73
CA VAL A 62 1.94 -3.96 1.13
C VAL A 62 3.24 -4.01 1.91
N LEU A 63 4.29 -4.43 1.25
CA LEU A 63 5.59 -4.71 1.85
C LEU A 63 6.66 -3.80 1.26
N LEU A 64 7.58 -3.37 2.10
CA LEU A 64 8.83 -2.73 1.69
C LEU A 64 9.97 -3.71 1.90
N LEU A 65 10.72 -4.00 0.83
CA LEU A 65 11.94 -4.78 0.91
C LEU A 65 13.08 -3.83 1.23
N THR A 66 13.66 -3.99 2.40
CA THR A 66 14.88 -3.28 2.80
C THR A 66 16.10 -4.16 2.55
N GLY A 67 17.29 -3.58 2.44
CA GLY A 67 18.51 -4.35 2.24
C GLY A 67 18.63 -5.50 3.24
N GLN A 68 19.26 -6.62 2.86
CA GLN A 68 19.41 -7.85 3.64
C GLN A 68 18.14 -8.72 3.74
N ASP A 69 17.34 -8.76 2.70
CA ASP A 69 16.13 -9.61 2.58
C ASP A 69 15.08 -9.40 3.68
N GLN A 70 15.13 -8.25 4.36
CA GLN A 70 14.12 -7.89 5.35
C GLN A 70 12.87 -7.35 4.66
N ARG A 71 11.74 -7.91 5.07
CA ARG A 71 10.41 -7.51 4.59
C ARG A 71 9.71 -6.74 5.71
N GLN A 72 9.42 -5.49 5.45
CA GLN A 72 8.65 -4.66 6.37
C GLN A 72 7.22 -4.53 5.87
N LEU A 73 6.26 -4.97 6.67
CA LEU A 73 4.85 -4.75 6.39
C LEU A 73 4.51 -3.27 6.62
N LEU A 74 4.08 -2.59 5.56
CA LEU A 74 3.64 -1.20 5.64
C LEU A 74 2.17 -1.08 5.98
N GLU A 75 1.34 -1.86 5.28
CA GLU A 75 -0.12 -1.84 5.47
C GLU A 75 -0.75 -3.10 4.89
N VAL A 76 -2.00 -3.33 5.26
CA VAL A 76 -2.88 -4.33 4.67
C VAL A 76 -4.08 -3.59 4.07
N VAL A 77 -4.34 -3.83 2.80
CA VAL A 77 -5.41 -3.18 2.06
C VAL A 77 -6.45 -4.19 1.60
N GLY A 78 -7.68 -3.78 1.52
CA GLY A 78 -8.81 -4.61 1.14
C GLY A 78 -9.59 -4.07 -0.07
N PRO A 79 -10.84 -4.53 -0.25
CA PRO A 79 -11.66 -4.13 -1.38
C PRO A 79 -11.81 -2.62 -1.52
N GLY A 80 -11.76 -2.14 -2.76
CA GLY A 80 -11.85 -0.72 -3.11
C GLY A 80 -10.54 0.05 -3.07
N ASN A 81 -9.45 -0.58 -2.68
CA ASN A 81 -8.12 0.05 -2.71
C ASN A 81 -7.45 -0.10 -4.06
N MET A 82 -6.70 0.92 -4.46
CA MET A 82 -5.89 0.93 -5.67
C MET A 82 -4.41 0.88 -5.30
N LEU A 83 -3.66 0.02 -5.98
CA LEU A 83 -2.22 -0.18 -5.76
C LEU A 83 -1.43 0.26 -7.00
N GLY A 84 -0.27 0.84 -6.78
CA GLY A 84 0.65 1.25 -7.85
C GLY A 84 0.26 2.55 -8.53
N LEU A 85 -0.60 3.36 -7.91
CA LEU A 85 -1.12 4.59 -8.50
C LEU A 85 0.00 5.63 -8.73
N SER A 86 0.80 5.91 -7.71
CA SER A 86 1.83 6.95 -7.75
C SER A 86 2.85 6.70 -8.86
N GLU A 87 3.36 5.48 -8.93
CA GLU A 87 4.39 5.10 -9.90
C GLU A 87 3.86 5.10 -11.33
N ASN A 88 2.59 4.72 -11.53
CA ASN A 88 1.96 4.78 -12.84
C ASN A 88 1.68 6.21 -13.30
N MET A 89 1.45 7.15 -12.38
CA MET A 89 1.31 8.56 -12.74
C MET A 89 2.64 9.19 -13.17
N THR A 90 3.74 8.80 -12.56
CA THR A 90 5.07 9.36 -12.86
C THR A 90 5.88 8.54 -13.87
N GLY A 91 5.52 7.28 -14.12
CA GLY A 91 6.24 6.39 -15.02
C GLY A 91 7.48 5.76 -14.39
N GLU A 92 7.57 5.75 -13.06
CA GLU A 92 8.67 5.18 -12.30
C GLU A 92 8.52 3.66 -12.08
N THR A 93 9.50 3.06 -11.44
CA THR A 93 9.41 1.67 -10.96
C THR A 93 8.60 1.60 -9.66
N TYR A 94 7.98 0.46 -9.39
CA TYR A 94 7.26 0.25 -8.15
C TYR A 94 8.20 0.35 -6.93
N ARG A 95 7.74 1.03 -5.91
CA ARG A 95 8.49 1.24 -4.65
C ARG A 95 8.16 0.22 -3.58
N ILE A 96 7.13 -0.57 -3.80
CA ILE A 96 6.63 -1.56 -2.84
C ILE A 96 6.43 -2.91 -3.53
N THR A 97 6.35 -3.96 -2.71
CA THR A 97 5.83 -5.26 -3.13
C THR A 97 4.43 -5.43 -2.59
N ALA A 98 3.50 -5.85 -3.43
CA ALA A 98 2.14 -6.19 -3.05
C ALA A 98 1.92 -7.70 -3.18
N GLU A 99 1.60 -8.34 -2.08
CA GLU A 99 1.41 -9.79 -1.96
C GLU A 99 -0.01 -10.10 -1.49
N ALA A 100 -0.68 -11.03 -2.12
CA ALA A 100 -1.98 -11.49 -1.66
C ALA A 100 -1.85 -12.12 -0.26
N GLY A 101 -2.48 -11.50 0.72
CA GLY A 101 -2.49 -12.00 2.12
C GLY A 101 -3.50 -13.11 2.33
N ASP A 102 -4.48 -13.21 1.46
CA ASP A 102 -5.50 -14.24 1.37
C ASP A 102 -5.85 -14.44 -0.10
N GLU A 103 -6.78 -15.36 -0.38
CA GLU A 103 -7.34 -15.48 -1.74
C GLU A 103 -7.95 -14.15 -2.15
N THR A 104 -7.43 -13.55 -3.21
CA THR A 104 -7.71 -12.17 -3.59
C THR A 104 -8.15 -12.10 -5.05
N THR A 105 -9.16 -11.28 -5.29
CA THR A 105 -9.58 -10.90 -6.64
C THR A 105 -9.24 -9.44 -6.87
N ALA A 106 -8.53 -9.15 -7.95
CA ALA A 106 -8.14 -7.79 -8.31
C ALA A 106 -8.22 -7.57 -9.82
N ILE A 107 -8.44 -6.33 -10.21
CA ILE A 107 -8.44 -5.88 -11.61
C ILE A 107 -7.08 -5.26 -11.88
N PHE A 108 -6.42 -5.73 -12.93
CA PHE A 108 -5.22 -5.07 -13.46
C PHE A 108 -5.59 -4.20 -14.65
N ILE A 109 -5.25 -2.92 -14.55
CA ILE A 109 -5.47 -1.94 -15.62
C ILE A 109 -4.10 -1.48 -16.13
N PRO A 110 -3.75 -1.80 -17.38
CA PRO A 110 -2.50 -1.34 -17.97
C PRO A 110 -2.38 0.18 -17.92
N ARG A 111 -1.16 0.67 -17.74
CA ARG A 111 -0.86 2.09 -17.55
C ARG A 111 -1.47 2.97 -18.64
N GLU A 112 -1.30 2.61 -19.89
CA GLU A 112 -1.81 3.40 -21.02
C GLU A 112 -3.35 3.48 -21.02
N GLU A 113 -4.03 2.38 -20.70
CA GLU A 113 -5.49 2.35 -20.60
C GLU A 113 -5.98 3.18 -19.42
N PHE A 114 -5.29 3.09 -18.29
CA PHE A 114 -5.60 3.88 -17.10
C PHE A 114 -5.43 5.38 -17.34
N LEU A 115 -4.32 5.80 -17.92
CA LEU A 115 -4.08 7.20 -18.25
C LEU A 115 -5.07 7.73 -19.31
N SER A 116 -5.42 6.92 -20.29
CA SER A 116 -6.44 7.26 -21.29
C SER A 116 -7.80 7.44 -20.63
N PHE A 117 -8.17 6.56 -19.72
CA PHE A 117 -9.40 6.66 -18.95
C PHE A 117 -9.46 7.97 -18.15
N LEU A 118 -8.40 8.35 -17.47
CA LEU A 118 -8.34 9.59 -16.73
C LEU A 118 -8.47 10.83 -17.62
N ARG A 119 -7.90 10.81 -18.82
CA ARG A 119 -8.01 11.93 -19.77
C ARG A 119 -9.44 12.14 -20.26
N THR A 120 -10.24 11.09 -20.33
CA THR A 120 -11.61 11.13 -20.83
C THR A 120 -12.66 11.30 -19.73
N HIS A 121 -12.28 11.07 -18.47
CA HIS A 121 -13.18 11.11 -17.31
C HIS A 121 -12.64 12.07 -16.24
N CYS A 122 -12.79 13.38 -16.50
CA CYS A 122 -12.23 14.42 -15.61
C CYS A 122 -12.76 14.33 -14.17
N ASP A 123 -13.99 13.87 -13.96
CA ASP A 123 -14.53 13.71 -12.62
C ASP A 123 -13.74 12.71 -11.78
N PHE A 124 -13.18 11.69 -12.42
CA PHE A 124 -12.36 10.71 -11.74
C PHE A 124 -10.93 11.21 -11.47
N CYS A 125 -10.45 12.20 -12.23
CA CYS A 125 -9.15 12.81 -11.93
C CYS A 125 -9.13 13.42 -10.53
N MET A 126 -10.21 14.07 -10.11
CA MET A 126 -10.31 14.63 -8.76
C MET A 126 -10.28 13.54 -7.69
N GLN A 127 -10.93 12.41 -7.93
CA GLN A 127 -10.88 11.28 -7.01
C GLN A 127 -9.46 10.70 -6.89
N VAL A 128 -8.74 10.59 -8.00
CA VAL A 128 -7.33 10.16 -7.99
C VAL A 128 -6.45 11.14 -7.21
N VAL A 129 -6.66 12.45 -7.39
CA VAL A 129 -5.96 13.48 -6.61
C VAL A 129 -6.26 13.33 -5.12
N HIS A 130 -7.50 13.08 -4.73
CA HIS A 130 -7.88 12.82 -3.34
C HIS A 130 -7.20 11.58 -2.78
N LEU A 131 -7.17 10.47 -3.53
CA LEU A 131 -6.47 9.26 -3.12
C LEU A 131 -4.98 9.51 -2.83
N LEU A 132 -4.31 10.20 -3.75
CA LEU A 132 -2.89 10.55 -3.58
C LEU A 132 -2.66 11.50 -2.41
N SER A 133 -3.56 12.46 -2.19
CA SER A 133 -3.50 13.38 -1.06
C SER A 133 -3.69 12.66 0.26
N ASP A 134 -4.63 11.73 0.33
CA ASP A 134 -4.87 10.90 1.53
C ASP A 134 -3.67 10.01 1.84
N ASP A 135 -3.05 9.42 0.82
CA ASP A 135 -1.82 8.64 0.98
C ASP A 135 -0.69 9.50 1.55
N LEU A 136 -0.53 10.72 1.04
CA LEU A 136 0.46 11.67 1.54
C LEU A 136 0.19 12.06 2.99
N HIS A 137 -1.05 12.35 3.35
CA HIS A 137 -1.43 12.69 4.73
C HIS A 137 -1.18 11.52 5.69
N ARG A 138 -1.51 10.31 5.28
CA ARG A 138 -1.21 9.10 6.07
C ARG A 138 0.29 8.92 6.29
N LEU A 139 1.09 9.21 5.27
CA LEU A 139 2.55 9.17 5.38
C LEU A 139 3.07 10.20 6.38
N TYR A 140 2.57 11.43 6.34
CA TYR A 140 2.91 12.47 7.32
C TYR A 140 2.53 12.08 8.74
N ASP A 141 1.36 11.49 8.93
CA ASP A 141 0.91 11.05 10.25
C ASP A 141 1.79 9.92 10.80
N LYS A 142 2.15 8.96 9.98
CA LYS A 142 3.11 7.91 10.36
C LYS A 142 4.46 8.49 10.75
N PHE A 143 4.96 9.44 9.97
CA PHE A 143 6.24 10.08 10.25
C PHE A 143 6.21 10.88 11.56
N ARG A 144 5.14 11.63 11.80
CA ARG A 144 4.94 12.37 13.04
C ARG A 144 4.90 11.45 14.27
N ASN A 145 4.22 10.33 14.17
CA ASN A 145 4.14 9.35 15.25
C ASN A 145 5.50 8.73 15.58
N ILE A 146 6.34 8.47 14.57
CA ILE A 146 7.71 7.97 14.77
C ILE A 146 8.56 9.03 15.48
N THR A 147 8.43 10.30 15.14
CA THR A 147 9.21 11.40 15.75
C THR A 147 8.71 11.81 17.13
N ALA A 148 7.40 11.67 17.40
CA ALA A 148 6.81 11.98 18.70
C ALA A 148 7.15 10.93 19.78
N HIS A 149 7.50 9.73 19.37
CA HIS A 149 7.96 8.66 20.25
C HIS A 149 9.35 8.21 19.79
N PRO A 150 10.37 9.05 19.97
CA PRO A 150 11.73 8.56 19.80
C PRO A 150 11.89 7.43 20.78
N GLY A 151 12.03 6.23 20.27
CA GLY A 151 12.28 5.06 21.09
C GLY A 151 13.33 5.45 22.10
N ARG A 152 13.06 5.26 23.38
CA ARG A 152 14.08 5.49 24.43
C ARG A 152 15.38 4.92 23.90
N PRO A 153 16.45 5.72 23.85
CA PRO A 153 17.75 5.17 23.51
C PRO A 153 17.91 3.95 24.42
N ARG A 154 18.14 2.81 23.81
CA ARG A 154 18.54 1.64 24.60
C ARG A 154 19.69 2.15 25.44
N GLN A 155 19.45 2.38 26.72
CA GLN A 155 20.52 2.54 27.65
C GLN A 155 21.34 1.26 27.49
N ARG A 156 22.45 1.36 26.79
CA ARG A 156 23.49 0.40 26.96
C ARG A 156 23.75 0.40 28.46
N ALA A 157 23.40 -0.69 29.12
CA ALA A 157 23.90 -0.92 30.43
C ALA A 157 25.42 -0.80 30.30
N VAL A 158 25.91 0.33 30.72
CA VAL A 158 27.35 0.47 30.94
C VAL A 158 27.60 -0.52 32.07
N GLY A 159 28.17 -1.66 31.71
CA GLY A 159 28.62 -2.59 32.72
C GLY A 159 29.51 -1.82 33.66
N GLU A 160 29.05 -1.60 34.87
CA GLU A 160 29.89 -1.15 35.92
C GLU A 160 31.04 -2.14 36.02
N GLN A 161 32.19 -1.75 35.55
CA GLN A 161 33.41 -2.40 35.99
C GLN A 161 33.66 -1.91 37.39
N LEU A 162 33.15 -2.65 38.33
CA LEU A 162 33.61 -2.57 39.70
C LEU A 162 34.97 -3.30 39.78
N ASN A 163 36.01 -2.55 40.07
CA ASN A 163 37.20 -3.12 40.63
C ASN A 163 36.95 -3.72 42.00
#